data_d4093b8b55b02c80bfb59655f9e623fe
#
_entry.id   d4093b8b55b02c80bfb59655f9e623fe
#
_cell.length_a   1.000
_cell.length_b   1.000
_cell.length_c   1.000
_cell.angle_alpha   90.00
_cell.angle_beta   90.00
_cell.angle_gamma   90.00
#
_symmetry.space_group_name_H-M   'P 1'
#
loop_
_entity.id
_entity.type
_entity.pdbx_description
1 polymer ?
#
loop_
_entity_poly.entity_id
_entity_poly.type
_entity_poly.pdbx_seq_one_letter_code
_entity_poly.pdbx_strand_id
1 'polypeptide(L)'
;MKIRIAIVLAFTLATTALAQTTANKPTLTLAGAETIISAAKAEARHLNAPGGVIAVVDDGGNLVALARMDGTFAAGANISIGKARTAALFKKPTKFFEDVVKNGRVSMVALNDFTPLQGGVPVTMNGTIVGAVGVSGAATAAQDEELAIAGAKGVEQETAAAPVTYFPAPAVASAFDKGAVLFDGKGENYMIHASRRDKPGMAELHLKDADLIHVLDGRATFVTGGSVVEPQTTATDEIRGKNISGGETREIAKGDVIVVPAGVPHQFAKVTDPFLYYVVKVR
;
A
#
# COMPACT_ATOMS: atom_id res chain seq x y z
N MET A 1 65.66 -26.12 46.28
CA MET A 1 64.84 -25.59 45.19
C MET A 1 63.42 -26.06 45.47
N LYS A 2 62.53 -25.19 46.06
CA LYS A 2 61.13 -25.58 46.48
C LYS A 2 60.18 -25.14 45.34
N ILE A 3 59.61 -26.11 44.62
CA ILE A 3 58.59 -25.90 43.56
C ILE A 3 57.25 -25.65 44.27
N ARG A 4 56.66 -24.44 44.07
CA ARG A 4 55.30 -24.12 44.49
C ARG A 4 54.37 -24.41 43.31
N ILE A 5 53.51 -25.43 43.47
CA ILE A 5 52.46 -25.76 42.53
C ILE A 5 51.27 -24.83 42.91
N ALA A 6 50.89 -23.91 42.02
CA ALA A 6 49.65 -23.11 42.16
C ALA A 6 48.51 -23.85 41.51
N ILE A 7 47.55 -24.30 42.31
CA ILE A 7 46.29 -24.90 41.85
C ILE A 7 45.37 -23.73 41.49
N VAL A 8 45.11 -23.55 40.18
CA VAL A 8 44.06 -22.62 39.71
C VAL A 8 42.72 -23.35 39.75
N LEU A 9 41.88 -22.94 40.69
CA LEU A 9 40.50 -23.44 40.81
C LEU A 9 39.64 -22.67 39.80
N ALA A 10 39.27 -23.29 38.67
CA ALA A 10 38.34 -22.72 37.69
C ALA A 10 36.91 -22.87 38.26
N PHE A 11 36.34 -21.78 38.71
CA PHE A 11 34.91 -21.69 39.05
C PHE A 11 34.09 -21.57 37.75
N THR A 12 33.49 -22.68 37.31
CA THR A 12 32.45 -22.63 36.26
C THR A 12 31.16 -22.12 36.86
N LEU A 13 30.82 -20.83 36.59
CA LEU A 13 29.46 -20.33 36.86
C LEU A 13 28.51 -21.04 35.90
N ALA A 14 27.75 -22.02 36.42
CA ALA A 14 26.59 -22.52 35.72
C ALA A 14 25.51 -21.45 35.78
N THR A 15 25.31 -20.69 34.68
CA THR A 15 24.15 -19.82 34.51
C THR A 15 22.93 -20.73 34.35
N THR A 16 22.13 -20.86 35.39
CA THR A 16 20.79 -21.44 35.28
C THR A 16 19.96 -20.51 34.42
N ALA A 17 19.73 -20.88 33.16
CA ALA A 17 18.75 -20.22 32.32
C ALA A 17 17.38 -20.37 32.99
N LEU A 18 16.85 -19.32 33.58
CA LEU A 18 15.49 -19.29 34.07
C LEU A 18 14.57 -19.54 32.88
N ALA A 19 13.76 -20.58 32.95
CA ALA A 19 12.77 -20.86 31.91
C ALA A 19 11.82 -19.66 31.82
N GLN A 20 11.76 -19.07 30.63
CA GLN A 20 10.91 -17.91 30.35
C GLN A 20 9.45 -18.38 30.37
N THR A 21 8.65 -17.92 31.31
CA THR A 21 7.25 -18.31 31.50
C THR A 21 6.29 -17.62 30.52
N THR A 22 6.75 -16.59 29.84
CA THR A 22 6.00 -15.84 28.82
C THR A 22 6.87 -15.59 27.61
N ALA A 23 6.24 -15.47 26.43
CA ALA A 23 6.92 -15.11 25.19
C ALA A 23 6.13 -14.02 24.46
N ASN A 24 6.83 -13.10 23.79
CA ASN A 24 6.21 -12.18 22.86
C ASN A 24 5.90 -12.94 21.55
N LYS A 25 4.66 -12.81 21.08
CA LYS A 25 4.20 -13.42 19.85
C LYS A 25 3.73 -12.33 18.90
N PRO A 26 4.32 -12.20 17.70
CA PRO A 26 3.81 -11.27 16.71
C PRO A 26 2.45 -11.72 16.21
N THR A 27 1.54 -10.76 16.04
CA THR A 27 0.20 -10.97 15.49
C THR A 27 -0.16 -9.82 14.56
N LEU A 28 -1.10 -10.02 13.62
CA LEU A 28 -1.58 -8.98 12.72
C LEU A 28 -2.32 -7.89 13.47
N THR A 29 -1.99 -6.64 13.13
CA THR A 29 -2.74 -5.45 13.54
C THR A 29 -3.87 -5.14 12.56
N LEU A 30 -4.81 -4.26 12.93
CA LEU A 30 -5.83 -3.77 12.01
C LEU A 30 -5.20 -3.11 10.77
N ALA A 31 -4.16 -2.28 10.94
CA ALA A 31 -3.48 -1.64 9.82
C ALA A 31 -2.88 -2.67 8.85
N GLY A 32 -2.22 -3.73 9.37
CA GLY A 32 -1.73 -4.82 8.52
C GLY A 32 -2.86 -5.57 7.81
N ALA A 33 -4.01 -5.77 8.47
CA ALA A 33 -5.17 -6.39 7.84
C ALA A 33 -5.77 -5.52 6.72
N GLU A 34 -5.81 -4.20 6.89
CA GLU A 34 -6.26 -3.25 5.88
C GLU A 34 -5.32 -3.22 4.66
N THR A 35 -4.00 -3.29 4.89
CA THR A 35 -2.99 -3.44 3.82
C THR A 35 -3.22 -4.72 3.01
N ILE A 36 -3.44 -5.86 3.68
CA ILE A 36 -3.76 -7.14 3.03
C ILE A 36 -5.01 -7.02 2.17
N ILE A 37 -6.08 -6.44 2.72
CA ILE A 37 -7.34 -6.23 1.99
C ILE A 37 -7.13 -5.32 0.78
N SER A 38 -6.36 -4.24 0.93
CA SER A 38 -6.06 -3.31 -0.16
C SER A 38 -5.32 -4.00 -1.31
N ALA A 39 -4.29 -4.79 -1.00
CA ALA A 39 -3.52 -5.55 -1.99
C ALA A 39 -4.39 -6.60 -2.71
N ALA A 40 -5.19 -7.38 -1.98
CA ALA A 40 -6.10 -8.36 -2.57
C ALA A 40 -7.16 -7.69 -3.46
N LYS A 41 -7.70 -6.52 -3.07
CA LYS A 41 -8.63 -5.73 -3.91
C LYS A 41 -7.96 -5.17 -5.15
N ALA A 42 -6.69 -4.78 -5.07
CA ALA A 42 -5.93 -4.32 -6.23
C ALA A 42 -5.76 -5.45 -7.25
N GLU A 43 -5.41 -6.64 -6.79
CA GLU A 43 -5.29 -7.82 -7.64
C GLU A 43 -6.64 -8.25 -8.22
N ALA A 44 -7.74 -8.16 -7.45
CA ALA A 44 -9.07 -8.43 -7.96
C ALA A 44 -9.44 -7.52 -9.15
N ARG A 45 -9.08 -6.23 -9.09
CA ARG A 45 -9.26 -5.30 -10.21
C ARG A 45 -8.38 -5.67 -11.40
N HIS A 46 -7.11 -5.99 -11.15
CA HIS A 46 -6.15 -6.40 -12.17
C HIS A 46 -6.63 -7.63 -12.95
N LEU A 47 -7.16 -8.62 -12.25
CA LEU A 47 -7.65 -9.89 -12.82
C LEU A 47 -9.12 -9.81 -13.28
N ASN A 48 -9.79 -8.65 -13.19
CA ASN A 48 -11.20 -8.47 -13.51
C ASN A 48 -12.10 -9.49 -12.78
N ALA A 49 -11.83 -9.74 -11.49
CA ALA A 49 -12.63 -10.65 -10.69
C ALA A 49 -14.06 -10.11 -10.55
N PRO A 50 -15.11 -10.97 -10.68
CA PRO A 50 -16.50 -10.55 -10.65
C PRO A 50 -16.98 -10.09 -9.27
N GLY A 51 -16.20 -10.35 -8.23
CA GLY A 51 -16.45 -10.04 -6.84
C GLY A 51 -15.44 -10.73 -5.94
N GLY A 52 -15.76 -10.80 -4.66
CA GLY A 52 -14.95 -11.49 -3.65
C GLY A 52 -15.20 -10.92 -2.26
N VAL A 53 -15.15 -11.77 -1.25
CA VAL A 53 -15.01 -11.38 0.15
C VAL A 53 -13.59 -11.70 0.57
N ILE A 54 -12.91 -10.73 1.14
CA ILE A 54 -11.55 -10.86 1.67
C ILE A 54 -11.66 -10.75 3.18
N ALA A 55 -11.34 -11.81 3.91
CA ALA A 55 -11.33 -11.85 5.36
C ALA A 55 -9.90 -12.04 5.85
N VAL A 56 -9.50 -11.25 6.85
CA VAL A 56 -8.19 -11.34 7.50
C VAL A 56 -8.38 -11.70 8.95
N VAL A 57 -7.66 -12.71 9.41
CA VAL A 57 -7.66 -13.17 10.80
C VAL A 57 -6.27 -13.06 11.42
N ASP A 58 -6.22 -12.97 12.75
CA ASP A 58 -4.98 -13.05 13.51
C ASP A 58 -4.42 -14.49 13.51
N ASP A 59 -3.31 -14.70 14.19
CA ASP A 59 -2.66 -16.01 14.32
C ASP A 59 -3.45 -17.02 15.19
N GLY A 60 -4.43 -16.55 15.95
CA GLY A 60 -5.42 -17.34 16.69
C GLY A 60 -6.69 -17.66 15.88
N GLY A 61 -6.79 -17.18 14.62
CA GLY A 61 -7.96 -17.39 13.78
C GLY A 61 -9.13 -16.42 14.06
N ASN A 62 -8.92 -15.37 14.86
CA ASN A 62 -9.95 -14.39 15.16
C ASN A 62 -10.01 -13.35 14.05
N LEU A 63 -11.23 -12.96 13.65
CA LEU A 63 -11.44 -11.95 12.61
C LEU A 63 -10.89 -10.58 13.04
N VAL A 64 -9.98 -10.02 12.24
CA VAL A 64 -9.43 -8.67 12.43
C VAL A 64 -10.16 -7.68 11.52
N ALA A 65 -10.31 -8.01 10.22
CA ALA A 65 -10.98 -7.17 9.23
C ALA A 65 -11.60 -8.01 8.12
N LEU A 66 -12.63 -7.44 7.48
CA LEU A 66 -13.31 -8.04 6.33
C LEU A 66 -13.75 -6.96 5.35
N ALA A 67 -13.54 -7.20 4.06
CA ALA A 67 -14.15 -6.43 2.99
C ALA A 67 -14.94 -7.34 2.06
N ARG A 68 -16.22 -6.99 1.82
CA ARG A 68 -17.06 -7.65 0.81
C ARG A 68 -17.20 -6.71 -0.38
N MET A 69 -16.71 -7.16 -1.54
CA MET A 69 -16.89 -6.44 -2.80
C MET A 69 -18.33 -6.59 -3.30
N ASP A 70 -18.79 -5.59 -4.05
CA ASP A 70 -20.11 -5.60 -4.63
C ASP A 70 -20.30 -6.81 -5.56
N GLY A 71 -21.54 -7.29 -5.66
CA GLY A 71 -21.89 -8.44 -6.48
C GLY A 71 -21.53 -9.81 -5.89
N THR A 72 -20.80 -9.89 -4.77
CA THR A 72 -20.44 -11.16 -4.15
C THR A 72 -21.63 -11.82 -3.45
N PHE A 73 -21.81 -13.13 -3.63
CA PHE A 73 -22.90 -13.91 -3.01
C PHE A 73 -22.80 -13.88 -1.48
N ALA A 74 -23.99 -14.01 -0.80
CA ALA A 74 -24.10 -13.76 0.63
C ALA A 74 -23.23 -14.68 1.51
N ALA A 75 -23.12 -15.98 1.17
CA ALA A 75 -22.35 -16.94 1.95
C ALA A 75 -20.84 -16.71 1.87
N GLY A 76 -20.35 -15.92 0.90
CA GLY A 76 -18.93 -15.62 0.69
C GLY A 76 -18.24 -15.09 1.94
N ALA A 77 -18.94 -14.30 2.79
CA ALA A 77 -18.39 -13.77 4.03
C ALA A 77 -17.97 -14.88 5.01
N ASN A 78 -18.88 -15.78 5.34
CA ASN A 78 -18.58 -16.89 6.27
C ASN A 78 -17.57 -17.87 5.70
N ILE A 79 -17.62 -18.14 4.39
CA ILE A 79 -16.65 -19.01 3.71
C ILE A 79 -15.26 -18.41 3.76
N SER A 80 -15.09 -17.11 3.46
CA SER A 80 -13.78 -16.46 3.49
C SER A 80 -13.18 -16.42 4.92
N ILE A 81 -14.01 -16.14 5.93
CA ILE A 81 -13.59 -16.23 7.35
C ILE A 81 -13.14 -17.66 7.69
N GLY A 82 -13.92 -18.66 7.29
CA GLY A 82 -13.57 -20.07 7.54
C GLY A 82 -12.26 -20.49 6.85
N LYS A 83 -12.05 -20.08 5.59
CA LYS A 83 -10.78 -20.30 4.86
C LYS A 83 -9.60 -19.63 5.58
N ALA A 84 -9.75 -18.35 5.98
CA ALA A 84 -8.70 -17.64 6.71
C ALA A 84 -8.39 -18.33 8.04
N ARG A 85 -9.42 -18.67 8.83
CA ARG A 85 -9.27 -19.37 10.11
C ARG A 85 -8.56 -20.70 9.95
N THR A 86 -8.96 -21.52 8.99
CA THR A 86 -8.29 -22.79 8.68
C THR A 86 -6.82 -22.58 8.36
N ALA A 87 -6.51 -21.60 7.50
CA ALA A 87 -5.12 -21.33 7.11
C ALA A 87 -4.26 -20.86 8.31
N ALA A 88 -4.80 -20.04 9.22
CA ALA A 88 -4.10 -19.58 10.42
C ALA A 88 -3.85 -20.70 11.41
N LEU A 89 -4.90 -21.44 11.77
CA LEU A 89 -4.84 -22.46 12.82
C LEU A 89 -4.01 -23.68 12.41
N PHE A 90 -4.12 -24.12 11.16
CA PHE A 90 -3.39 -25.27 10.64
C PHE A 90 -2.06 -24.91 9.97
N LYS A 91 -1.75 -23.61 9.87
CA LYS A 91 -0.47 -23.08 9.34
C LYS A 91 -0.14 -23.56 7.92
N LYS A 92 -1.17 -23.71 7.08
CA LYS A 92 -1.04 -24.17 5.68
C LYS A 92 -2.12 -23.54 4.82
N PRO A 93 -1.86 -23.35 3.50
CA PRO A 93 -2.91 -22.96 2.56
C PRO A 93 -4.07 -23.98 2.57
N THR A 94 -5.31 -23.49 2.46
CA THR A 94 -6.50 -24.35 2.48
C THR A 94 -6.60 -25.27 1.28
N LYS A 95 -5.96 -24.91 0.14
CA LYS A 95 -5.79 -25.82 -0.99
C LYS A 95 -5.16 -27.17 -0.60
N PHE A 96 -4.16 -27.16 0.27
CA PHE A 96 -3.58 -28.39 0.76
C PHE A 96 -4.62 -29.31 1.41
N PHE A 97 -5.53 -28.75 2.20
CA PHE A 97 -6.57 -29.54 2.89
C PHE A 97 -7.68 -29.96 1.94
N GLU A 98 -8.03 -29.13 0.96
CA GLU A 98 -8.96 -29.52 -0.10
C GLU A 98 -8.45 -30.74 -0.86
N ASP A 99 -7.17 -30.77 -1.22
CA ASP A 99 -6.55 -31.91 -1.89
C ASP A 99 -6.52 -33.16 -0.98
N VAL A 100 -6.24 -33.00 0.30
CA VAL A 100 -6.28 -34.12 1.27
C VAL A 100 -7.68 -34.74 1.38
N VAL A 101 -8.72 -33.92 1.41
CA VAL A 101 -10.11 -34.40 1.42
C VAL A 101 -10.48 -35.06 0.11
N LYS A 102 -10.13 -34.46 -1.05
CA LYS A 102 -10.34 -35.04 -2.38
C LYS A 102 -9.63 -36.40 -2.55
N ASN A 103 -8.48 -36.56 -1.90
CA ASN A 103 -7.71 -37.82 -1.89
C ASN A 103 -8.22 -38.86 -0.87
N GLY A 104 -9.44 -38.68 -0.35
CA GLY A 104 -10.16 -39.71 0.43
C GLY A 104 -10.13 -39.53 1.94
N ARG A 105 -9.38 -38.56 2.52
CA ARG A 105 -9.40 -38.29 3.95
C ARG A 105 -10.58 -37.42 4.38
N VAL A 106 -11.79 -37.85 4.03
CA VAL A 106 -13.03 -37.05 4.21
C VAL A 106 -13.37 -36.80 5.69
N SER A 107 -12.86 -37.62 6.62
CA SER A 107 -13.07 -37.43 8.07
C SER A 107 -12.54 -36.07 8.59
N MET A 108 -11.65 -35.40 7.84
CA MET A 108 -11.16 -34.07 8.22
C MET A 108 -12.26 -33.01 8.24
N VAL A 109 -13.34 -33.17 7.49
CA VAL A 109 -14.46 -32.22 7.51
C VAL A 109 -15.24 -32.21 8.83
N ALA A 110 -15.00 -33.18 9.71
CA ALA A 110 -15.59 -33.22 11.05
C ALA A 110 -14.82 -32.37 12.08
N LEU A 111 -13.69 -31.78 11.71
CA LEU A 111 -12.97 -30.85 12.57
C LEU A 111 -13.71 -29.54 12.71
N ASN A 112 -13.77 -29.00 13.93
CA ASN A 112 -14.35 -27.69 14.18
C ASN A 112 -13.48 -26.59 13.54
N ASP A 113 -14.10 -25.49 13.14
CA ASP A 113 -13.43 -24.32 12.53
C ASP A 113 -12.56 -24.66 11.30
N PHE A 114 -12.95 -25.69 10.56
CA PHE A 114 -12.23 -26.21 9.42
C PHE A 114 -13.01 -26.06 8.12
N THR A 115 -12.48 -25.22 7.22
CA THR A 115 -13.05 -24.96 5.90
C THR A 115 -12.00 -25.32 4.85
N PRO A 116 -11.92 -26.60 4.40
CA PRO A 116 -10.89 -27.06 3.46
C PRO A 116 -11.25 -26.71 2.01
N LEU A 117 -11.45 -25.43 1.73
CA LEU A 117 -11.75 -24.91 0.40
C LEU A 117 -10.61 -23.98 -0.04
N GLN A 118 -10.08 -24.16 -1.24
CA GLN A 118 -9.01 -23.34 -1.82
C GLN A 118 -9.32 -21.84 -1.73
N GLY A 119 -8.33 -21.02 -1.34
CA GLY A 119 -8.45 -19.58 -1.22
C GLY A 119 -8.15 -19.02 0.17
N GLY A 120 -7.68 -19.84 1.11
CA GLY A 120 -7.12 -19.42 2.40
C GLY A 120 -5.60 -19.55 2.42
N VAL A 121 -4.88 -18.49 2.80
CA VAL A 121 -3.41 -18.42 2.75
C VAL A 121 -2.87 -17.84 4.06
N PRO A 122 -1.89 -18.49 4.73
CA PRO A 122 -1.21 -17.91 5.89
C PRO A 122 -0.46 -16.64 5.50
N VAL A 123 -0.45 -15.67 6.42
CA VAL A 123 0.37 -14.46 6.33
C VAL A 123 1.62 -14.67 7.17
N THR A 124 2.79 -14.57 6.54
CA THR A 124 4.08 -14.80 7.19
C THR A 124 4.90 -13.52 7.22
N MET A 125 5.42 -13.16 8.38
CA MET A 125 6.37 -12.07 8.56
C MET A 125 7.62 -12.59 9.27
N ASN A 126 8.79 -12.35 8.69
CA ASN A 126 10.07 -12.80 9.24
C ASN A 126 10.07 -14.31 9.61
N GLY A 127 9.49 -15.15 8.75
CA GLY A 127 9.40 -16.60 8.96
C GLY A 127 8.35 -17.06 9.98
N THR A 128 7.61 -16.13 10.60
CA THR A 128 6.55 -16.44 11.57
C THR A 128 5.17 -16.18 10.97
N ILE A 129 4.25 -17.13 11.12
CA ILE A 129 2.85 -16.90 10.73
C ILE A 129 2.19 -15.99 11.76
N VAL A 130 1.76 -14.81 11.31
CA VAL A 130 1.15 -13.75 12.13
C VAL A 130 -0.37 -13.65 11.98
N GLY A 131 -0.93 -14.40 11.03
CA GLY A 131 -2.35 -14.44 10.72
C GLY A 131 -2.61 -15.18 9.41
N ALA A 132 -3.76 -14.95 8.81
CA ALA A 132 -4.10 -15.49 7.51
C ALA A 132 -5.14 -14.62 6.80
N VAL A 133 -5.18 -14.76 5.48
CA VAL A 133 -6.21 -14.18 4.61
C VAL A 133 -7.01 -15.28 3.92
N GLY A 134 -8.31 -15.10 3.83
CA GLY A 134 -9.21 -15.99 3.09
C GLY A 134 -10.05 -15.21 2.10
N VAL A 135 -10.14 -15.72 0.88
CA VAL A 135 -10.96 -15.13 -0.18
C VAL A 135 -12.02 -16.11 -0.66
N SER A 136 -13.23 -15.61 -0.93
CA SER A 136 -14.32 -16.38 -1.51
C SER A 136 -15.21 -15.52 -2.37
N GLY A 137 -15.53 -15.99 -3.58
CA GLY A 137 -16.48 -15.33 -4.48
C GLY A 137 -15.84 -14.67 -5.70
N ALA A 138 -14.59 -14.94 -5.99
CA ALA A 138 -13.99 -14.68 -7.29
C ALA A 138 -14.53 -15.67 -8.35
N ALA A 139 -14.03 -15.61 -9.57
CA ALA A 139 -14.54 -16.45 -10.66
C ALA A 139 -14.31 -17.95 -10.43
N THR A 140 -13.23 -18.31 -9.75
CA THR A 140 -12.84 -19.71 -9.47
C THR A 140 -12.15 -19.80 -8.10
N ALA A 141 -12.06 -21.03 -7.55
CA ALA A 141 -11.29 -21.28 -6.33
C ALA A 141 -9.78 -20.94 -6.50
N ALA A 142 -9.24 -21.12 -7.71
CA ALA A 142 -7.86 -20.71 -8.03
C ALA A 142 -7.71 -19.19 -7.97
N GLN A 143 -8.67 -18.44 -8.51
CA GLN A 143 -8.65 -16.98 -8.45
C GLN A 143 -8.85 -16.47 -7.01
N ASP A 144 -9.69 -17.13 -6.18
CA ASP A 144 -9.76 -16.84 -4.75
C ASP A 144 -8.37 -16.93 -4.09
N GLU A 145 -7.59 -17.98 -4.41
CA GLU A 145 -6.24 -18.17 -3.86
C GLU A 145 -5.24 -17.14 -4.40
N GLU A 146 -5.30 -16.77 -5.69
CA GLU A 146 -4.46 -15.72 -6.27
C GLU A 146 -4.66 -14.38 -5.54
N LEU A 147 -5.91 -14.00 -5.28
CA LEU A 147 -6.23 -12.79 -4.52
C LEU A 147 -5.73 -12.89 -3.07
N ALA A 148 -5.86 -14.06 -2.43
CA ALA A 148 -5.35 -14.29 -1.08
C ALA A 148 -3.82 -14.20 -1.02
N ILE A 149 -3.11 -14.78 -2.00
CA ILE A 149 -1.65 -14.70 -2.12
C ILE A 149 -1.19 -13.25 -2.31
N ALA A 150 -1.86 -12.50 -3.19
CA ALA A 150 -1.54 -11.07 -3.41
C ALA A 150 -1.74 -10.26 -2.12
N GLY A 151 -2.83 -10.52 -1.39
CA GLY A 151 -3.07 -9.93 -0.08
C GLY A 151 -1.96 -10.22 0.91
N ALA A 152 -1.59 -11.49 1.10
CA ALA A 152 -0.54 -11.90 2.03
C ALA A 152 0.81 -11.24 1.73
N LYS A 153 1.18 -11.15 0.44
CA LYS A 153 2.41 -10.48 -0.02
C LYS A 153 2.41 -8.97 0.23
N GLY A 154 1.25 -8.34 0.33
CA GLY A 154 1.13 -6.91 0.59
C GLY A 154 1.84 -6.48 1.87
N VAL A 155 1.76 -7.28 2.96
CA VAL A 155 2.46 -7.00 4.22
C VAL A 155 3.93 -7.42 4.20
N GLU A 156 4.31 -8.42 3.37
CA GLU A 156 5.71 -8.80 3.22
C GLU A 156 6.53 -7.68 2.54
N GLN A 157 5.89 -6.91 1.66
CA GLN A 157 6.52 -5.76 1.00
C GLN A 157 6.66 -4.54 1.91
N GLU A 158 5.76 -4.37 2.89
CA GLU A 158 5.79 -3.24 3.83
C GLU A 158 6.96 -3.32 4.84
N THR A 159 7.52 -4.52 5.07
CA THR A 159 8.65 -4.72 5.99
C THR A 159 10.02 -4.38 5.42
N ALA A 160 10.15 -4.25 4.12
CA ALA A 160 11.32 -3.64 3.51
C ALA A 160 11.11 -2.12 3.50
N ALA A 161 11.72 -1.40 4.43
CA ALA A 161 11.72 0.06 4.39
C ALA A 161 12.10 0.50 2.97
N ALA A 162 11.24 1.32 2.35
CA ALA A 162 11.52 1.86 1.04
C ALA A 162 12.92 2.52 1.07
N PRO A 163 13.79 2.26 0.09
CA PRO A 163 15.12 2.83 0.09
C PRO A 163 15.02 4.35 0.04
N VAL A 164 15.84 5.03 0.84
CA VAL A 164 15.91 6.50 0.78
C VAL A 164 16.35 6.91 -0.62
N THR A 165 15.50 7.69 -1.29
CA THR A 165 15.86 8.28 -2.59
C THR A 165 16.52 9.63 -2.37
N TYR A 166 17.74 9.79 -2.88
CA TYR A 166 18.53 11.01 -2.74
C TYR A 166 18.83 11.62 -4.11
N PHE A 167 18.47 12.88 -4.27
CA PHE A 167 18.81 13.67 -5.46
C PHE A 167 19.86 14.71 -5.09
N PRO A 168 21.12 14.57 -5.57
CA PRO A 168 22.15 15.57 -5.31
C PRO A 168 21.82 16.90 -6.00
N ALA A 169 22.24 18.02 -5.40
CA ALA A 169 21.94 19.37 -5.88
C ALA A 169 22.19 19.59 -7.38
N PRO A 170 23.28 19.08 -8.01
CA PRO A 170 23.46 19.21 -9.46
C PRO A 170 22.39 18.52 -10.29
N ALA A 171 21.90 17.34 -9.85
CA ALA A 171 20.83 16.62 -10.54
C ALA A 171 19.49 17.37 -10.42
N VAL A 172 19.20 17.93 -9.24
CA VAL A 172 18.03 18.81 -9.02
C VAL A 172 18.10 20.04 -9.89
N ALA A 173 19.25 20.73 -9.95
CA ALA A 173 19.44 21.91 -10.80
C ALA A 173 19.19 21.58 -12.28
N SER A 174 19.76 20.49 -12.78
CA SER A 174 19.55 20.02 -14.16
C SER A 174 18.10 19.67 -14.46
N ALA A 175 17.34 19.15 -13.47
CA ALA A 175 15.91 18.89 -13.63
C ALA A 175 15.11 20.18 -13.87
N PHE A 176 15.52 21.32 -13.33
CA PHE A 176 14.91 22.63 -13.56
C PHE A 176 15.27 23.28 -14.89
N ASP A 177 16.28 22.78 -15.62
CA ASP A 177 16.67 23.37 -16.92
C ASP A 177 15.52 23.32 -17.93
N LYS A 178 14.73 22.26 -17.90
CA LYS A 178 13.57 22.02 -18.80
C LYS A 178 12.29 21.63 -18.09
N GLY A 179 12.34 21.45 -16.78
CA GLY A 179 11.30 20.77 -16.01
C GLY A 179 11.38 19.24 -16.18
N ALA A 180 11.35 18.50 -15.07
CA ALA A 180 11.42 17.03 -15.08
C ALA A 180 10.73 16.42 -13.85
N VAL A 181 10.30 15.16 -14.00
CA VAL A 181 9.91 14.33 -12.87
C VAL A 181 11.19 13.93 -12.13
N LEU A 182 11.31 14.31 -10.87
CA LEU A 182 12.40 13.88 -9.99
C LEU A 182 12.14 12.51 -9.40
N PHE A 183 10.91 12.26 -8.96
CA PHE A 183 10.48 11.00 -8.38
C PHE A 183 9.13 10.61 -9.00
N ASP A 184 9.08 9.47 -9.67
CA ASP A 184 7.93 9.04 -10.46
C ASP A 184 6.81 8.39 -9.64
N GLY A 185 7.03 8.19 -8.33
CA GLY A 185 6.05 7.64 -7.42
C GLY A 185 5.74 6.17 -7.63
N LYS A 186 6.58 5.42 -8.34
CA LYS A 186 6.33 4.00 -8.57
C LYS A 186 6.31 3.21 -7.24
N GLY A 187 5.14 2.70 -6.88
CA GLY A 187 4.91 1.99 -5.62
C GLY A 187 4.53 2.90 -4.45
N GLU A 188 4.46 4.22 -4.65
CA GLU A 188 4.10 5.22 -3.65
C GLU A 188 2.80 5.94 -4.03
N ASN A 189 2.20 6.62 -3.07
CA ASN A 189 1.02 7.46 -3.31
C ASN A 189 1.36 8.92 -3.65
N TYR A 190 2.63 9.23 -3.92
CA TYR A 190 3.09 10.57 -4.27
C TYR A 190 4.18 10.54 -5.35
N MET A 191 4.31 11.65 -6.08
CA MET A 191 5.42 11.91 -7.02
C MET A 191 5.92 13.33 -6.86
N ILE A 192 7.16 13.59 -7.29
CA ILE A 192 7.80 14.90 -7.16
C ILE A 192 8.28 15.39 -8.52
N HIS A 193 7.85 16.57 -8.90
CA HIS A 193 8.29 17.24 -10.12
C HIS A 193 9.11 18.49 -9.78
N ALA A 194 10.25 18.66 -10.46
CA ALA A 194 10.92 19.95 -10.61
C ALA A 194 10.31 20.63 -11.82
N SER A 195 9.51 21.66 -11.60
CA SER A 195 8.73 22.30 -12.64
C SER A 195 9.29 23.65 -13.02
N ARG A 196 9.40 23.89 -14.34
CA ARG A 196 9.78 25.16 -14.93
C ARG A 196 8.69 25.63 -15.88
N ARG A 197 8.36 26.91 -15.81
CA ARG A 197 7.50 27.58 -16.78
C ARG A 197 8.19 28.84 -17.30
N ASP A 198 8.22 28.98 -18.62
CA ASP A 198 8.70 30.16 -19.31
C ASP A 198 7.53 30.96 -19.91
N LYS A 199 6.29 30.42 -19.81
CA LYS A 199 5.05 31.02 -20.30
C LYS A 199 3.83 30.50 -19.51
N PRO A 200 2.66 31.19 -19.60
CA PRO A 200 1.41 30.76 -19.03
C PRO A 200 1.05 29.30 -19.40
N GLY A 201 0.37 28.59 -18.50
CA GLY A 201 -0.12 27.23 -18.70
C GLY A 201 -1.61 27.20 -19.06
N MET A 202 -2.06 26.04 -19.55
CA MET A 202 -3.47 25.69 -19.65
C MET A 202 -4.09 25.55 -18.26
N ALA A 203 -5.41 25.62 -18.17
CA ALA A 203 -6.13 25.19 -16.97
C ALA A 203 -5.96 23.68 -16.80
N GLU A 204 -5.71 23.24 -15.58
CA GLU A 204 -5.49 21.84 -15.19
C GLU A 204 -6.51 21.45 -14.10
N LEU A 205 -7.00 20.21 -14.16
CA LEU A 205 -7.88 19.62 -13.16
C LEU A 205 -7.48 18.16 -12.98
N HIS A 206 -6.98 17.83 -11.80
CA HIS A 206 -6.65 16.46 -11.40
C HIS A 206 -7.79 15.88 -10.59
N LEU A 207 -8.41 14.79 -11.05
CA LEU A 207 -9.60 14.23 -10.41
C LEU A 207 -9.28 13.50 -9.09
N LYS A 208 -8.06 12.97 -8.97
CA LYS A 208 -7.65 12.16 -7.80
C LYS A 208 -6.39 12.66 -7.10
N ASP A 209 -5.56 13.45 -7.78
CA ASP A 209 -4.30 13.93 -7.23
C ASP A 209 -4.49 15.34 -6.63
N ALA A 210 -3.98 15.54 -5.41
CA ALA A 210 -3.78 16.84 -4.81
C ALA A 210 -2.37 17.35 -5.14
N ASP A 211 -2.22 18.64 -5.44
CA ASP A 211 -0.94 19.28 -5.73
C ASP A 211 -0.47 20.10 -4.52
N LEU A 212 0.70 19.80 -3.98
CA LEU A 212 1.43 20.69 -3.07
C LEU A 212 2.52 21.39 -3.87
N ILE A 213 2.36 22.70 -4.08
CA ILE A 213 3.25 23.53 -4.88
C ILE A 213 4.10 24.39 -3.95
N HIS A 214 5.43 24.38 -4.14
CA HIS A 214 6.36 25.29 -3.45
C HIS A 214 7.13 26.12 -4.48
N VAL A 215 6.94 27.42 -4.47
CA VAL A 215 7.59 28.35 -5.39
C VAL A 215 9.05 28.58 -4.99
N LEU A 216 9.97 28.28 -5.87
CA LEU A 216 11.42 28.42 -5.66
C LEU A 216 11.97 29.73 -6.21
N ASP A 217 11.44 30.18 -7.35
CA ASP A 217 11.88 31.42 -7.98
C ASP A 217 10.82 31.98 -8.94
N GLY A 218 10.82 33.31 -9.11
CA GLY A 218 9.87 34.03 -9.96
C GLY A 218 8.55 34.37 -9.28
N ARG A 219 7.56 34.76 -10.10
CA ARG A 219 6.20 35.16 -9.70
C ARG A 219 5.20 34.59 -10.69
N ALA A 220 3.97 34.38 -10.23
CA ALA A 220 2.88 33.96 -11.09
C ALA A 220 1.53 34.52 -10.61
N THR A 221 0.65 34.80 -11.58
CA THR A 221 -0.78 34.95 -11.32
C THR A 221 -1.41 33.57 -11.36
N PHE A 222 -1.88 33.08 -10.22
CA PHE A 222 -2.44 31.76 -10.04
C PHE A 222 -3.95 31.82 -9.81
N VAL A 223 -4.71 31.07 -10.60
CA VAL A 223 -6.18 31.00 -10.53
C VAL A 223 -6.59 29.63 -10.06
N THR A 224 -7.50 29.58 -9.07
CA THR A 224 -8.02 28.32 -8.51
C THR A 224 -9.55 28.32 -8.40
N GLY A 225 -10.18 27.16 -8.53
CA GLY A 225 -11.64 27.01 -8.51
C GLY A 225 -12.28 27.44 -9.85
N GLY A 226 -13.56 27.77 -9.83
CA GLY A 226 -14.31 28.08 -11.05
C GLY A 226 -14.52 26.86 -11.95
N SER A 227 -14.58 27.08 -13.26
CA SER A 227 -14.83 26.05 -14.26
C SER A 227 -13.80 26.09 -15.38
N VAL A 228 -13.31 24.93 -15.80
CA VAL A 228 -12.40 24.79 -16.94
C VAL A 228 -13.15 25.10 -18.24
N VAL A 229 -12.62 26.01 -19.05
CA VAL A 229 -13.18 26.35 -20.37
C VAL A 229 -12.62 25.42 -21.43
N GLU A 230 -13.49 24.89 -22.29
CA GLU A 230 -13.16 23.91 -23.32
C GLU A 230 -12.42 22.68 -22.73
N PRO A 231 -13.01 21.98 -21.75
CA PRO A 231 -12.34 20.89 -21.05
C PRO A 231 -12.12 19.69 -21.99
N GLN A 232 -10.94 19.07 -21.91
CA GLN A 232 -10.55 17.87 -22.62
C GLN A 232 -9.84 16.92 -21.67
N THR A 233 -10.23 15.64 -21.68
CA THR A 233 -9.50 14.60 -20.95
C THR A 233 -8.21 14.29 -21.69
N THR A 234 -7.07 14.57 -21.07
CA THR A 234 -5.73 14.40 -21.67
C THR A 234 -5.05 13.12 -21.18
N ALA A 235 -5.43 12.63 -20.01
CA ALA A 235 -4.99 11.35 -19.45
C ALA A 235 -6.04 10.81 -18.47
N THR A 236 -5.84 9.61 -17.96
CA THR A 236 -6.67 9.07 -16.87
C THR A 236 -6.62 10.02 -15.67
N ASP A 237 -7.79 10.46 -15.19
CA ASP A 237 -7.94 11.36 -14.04
C ASP A 237 -7.37 12.79 -14.26
N GLU A 238 -7.06 13.19 -15.53
CA GLU A 238 -6.56 14.54 -15.87
C GLU A 238 -7.39 15.22 -16.96
N ILE A 239 -7.84 16.43 -16.66
CA ILE A 239 -8.56 17.30 -17.58
C ILE A 239 -7.76 18.59 -17.76
N ARG A 240 -7.61 19.04 -19.00
CA ARG A 240 -7.02 20.33 -19.37
C ARG A 240 -7.99 21.15 -20.16
N GLY A 241 -7.81 22.46 -20.12
CA GLY A 241 -8.60 23.39 -20.93
C GLY A 241 -7.90 24.70 -21.15
N LYS A 242 -8.55 25.59 -21.91
CA LYS A 242 -7.94 26.83 -22.36
C LYS A 242 -7.62 27.78 -21.21
N ASN A 243 -8.56 27.96 -20.31
CA ASN A 243 -8.47 28.82 -19.13
C ASN A 243 -9.54 28.43 -18.10
N ILE A 244 -9.52 29.13 -16.96
CA ILE A 244 -10.57 29.03 -15.92
C ILE A 244 -11.52 30.21 -16.06
N SER A 245 -12.83 29.96 -16.04
CA SER A 245 -13.88 30.95 -15.92
C SER A 245 -14.35 31.04 -14.47
N GLY A 246 -14.31 32.23 -13.90
CA GLY A 246 -14.53 32.40 -12.46
C GLY A 246 -13.30 31.98 -11.65
N GLY A 247 -13.51 31.65 -10.39
CA GLY A 247 -12.43 31.27 -9.50
C GLY A 247 -11.76 32.43 -8.78
N GLU A 248 -10.83 32.12 -7.91
CA GLU A 248 -10.07 33.08 -7.12
C GLU A 248 -8.67 33.26 -7.72
N THR A 249 -8.25 34.51 -7.85
CA THR A 249 -6.94 34.87 -8.40
C THR A 249 -6.00 35.30 -7.28
N ARG A 250 -4.78 34.79 -7.26
CA ARG A 250 -3.70 35.14 -6.33
C ARG A 250 -2.42 35.45 -7.07
N GLU A 251 -1.68 36.44 -6.59
CA GLU A 251 -0.27 36.61 -6.97
C GLU A 251 0.58 35.78 -6.03
N ILE A 252 1.35 34.87 -6.58
CA ILE A 252 2.27 33.99 -5.85
C ILE A 252 3.72 34.27 -6.22
N ALA A 253 4.61 34.10 -5.27
CA ALA A 253 6.03 34.43 -5.39
C ALA A 253 6.92 33.43 -4.67
N LYS A 254 8.22 33.59 -4.84
CA LYS A 254 9.25 32.79 -4.17
C LYS A 254 8.97 32.64 -2.67
N GLY A 255 8.95 31.39 -2.19
CA GLY A 255 8.70 30.98 -0.81
C GLY A 255 7.24 30.62 -0.53
N ASP A 256 6.31 30.95 -1.43
CA ASP A 256 4.89 30.58 -1.23
C ASP A 256 4.68 29.06 -1.36
N VAL A 257 3.76 28.55 -0.55
CA VAL A 257 3.30 27.17 -0.60
C VAL A 257 1.79 27.16 -0.82
N ILE A 258 1.36 26.40 -1.81
CA ILE A 258 -0.05 26.27 -2.20
C ILE A 258 -0.42 24.79 -2.16
N VAL A 259 -1.58 24.48 -1.58
CA VAL A 259 -2.20 23.15 -1.67
C VAL A 259 -3.45 23.25 -2.52
N VAL A 260 -3.48 22.53 -3.62
CA VAL A 260 -4.64 22.39 -4.50
C VAL A 260 -5.24 21.00 -4.28
N PRO A 261 -6.41 20.87 -3.63
CA PRO A 261 -7.05 19.57 -3.45
C PRO A 261 -7.44 18.91 -4.78
N ALA A 262 -7.55 17.59 -4.79
CA ALA A 262 -8.12 16.86 -5.92
C ALA A 262 -9.50 17.42 -6.30
N GLY A 263 -9.81 17.47 -7.59
CA GLY A 263 -11.06 18.01 -8.11
C GLY A 263 -11.13 19.54 -8.17
N VAL A 264 -10.08 20.27 -7.80
CA VAL A 264 -10.05 21.75 -7.89
C VAL A 264 -9.30 22.20 -9.14
N PRO A 265 -9.97 22.90 -10.09
CA PRO A 265 -9.30 23.49 -11.24
C PRO A 265 -8.26 24.53 -10.81
N HIS A 266 -7.11 24.56 -11.50
CA HIS A 266 -6.08 25.56 -11.25
C HIS A 266 -5.31 25.92 -12.53
N GLN A 267 -4.71 27.12 -12.55
CA GLN A 267 -4.01 27.64 -13.72
C GLN A 267 -2.95 28.66 -13.32
N PHE A 268 -1.75 28.54 -13.90
CA PHE A 268 -0.79 29.61 -13.95
C PHE A 268 -1.12 30.55 -15.13
N ALA A 269 -1.93 31.56 -14.88
CA ALA A 269 -2.44 32.47 -15.91
C ALA A 269 -1.39 33.45 -16.42
N LYS A 270 -0.43 33.82 -15.56
CA LYS A 270 0.78 34.58 -15.91
C LYS A 270 1.96 34.04 -15.12
N VAL A 271 3.15 34.10 -15.68
CA VAL A 271 4.40 33.69 -15.00
C VAL A 271 5.53 34.61 -15.42
N THR A 272 6.53 34.79 -14.56
CA THR A 272 7.84 35.31 -14.95
C THR A 272 8.60 34.24 -15.74
N ASP A 273 9.62 34.62 -16.48
CA ASP A 273 10.51 33.75 -17.24
C ASP A 273 11.93 33.80 -16.63
N PRO A 274 12.39 32.70 -15.97
CA PRO A 274 11.63 31.49 -15.62
C PRO A 274 10.77 31.65 -14.35
N PHE A 275 9.77 30.77 -14.20
CA PHE A 275 9.05 30.52 -12.96
C PHE A 275 9.35 29.09 -12.53
N LEU A 276 9.98 28.89 -11.35
CA LEU A 276 10.46 27.61 -10.87
C LEU A 276 9.70 27.19 -9.59
N TYR A 277 9.25 25.93 -9.55
CA TYR A 277 8.54 25.41 -8.39
C TYR A 277 8.65 23.88 -8.31
N TYR A 278 8.62 23.35 -7.10
CA TYR A 278 8.29 21.93 -6.91
C TYR A 278 6.78 21.76 -6.91
N VAL A 279 6.32 20.64 -7.45
CA VAL A 279 4.99 20.11 -7.15
C VAL A 279 5.13 18.68 -6.65
N VAL A 280 4.55 18.41 -5.47
CA VAL A 280 4.34 17.07 -4.96
C VAL A 280 2.88 16.74 -5.24
N LYS A 281 2.66 15.74 -6.11
CA LYS A 281 1.34 15.19 -6.38
C LYS A 281 1.09 14.04 -5.42
N VAL A 282 -0.04 14.08 -4.72
CA VAL A 282 -0.44 13.07 -3.74
C VAL A 282 -1.79 12.50 -4.13
N ARG A 283 -1.84 11.16 -4.28
CA ARG A 283 -3.05 10.41 -4.65
C ARG A 283 -3.72 9.81 -3.43
#